data_ff33a1051569696c8d9c97bf32360c81
#
_entry.id   ff33a1051569696c8d9c97bf32360c81
#
_cell.length_a   1.000
_cell.length_b   1.000
_cell.length_c   1.000
_cell.angle_alpha   90.00
_cell.angle_beta   90.00
_cell.angle_gamma   90.00
#
_symmetry.space_group_name_H-M   'P 1'
#
loop_
_entity.id
_entity.type
_entity.pdbx_description
1 polymer ?
#
loop_
_entity_poly.entity_id
_entity_poly.type
_entity_poly.pdbx_seq_one_letter_code
_entity_poly.pdbx_strand_id
1 'polypeptide(L)'
;KTIIFLILSGLATGLSWLCYFKALQLGNVNKVTPIDKSSTILTMVLAMIFLGEKITFLKFISIILIGIGTYLMIEKKKDNKQAKDNKWLLYAFGSAIFASLTSILGKIGIEGVESNLGTAIRTIVVLVMAWIVVFVTKKQSEIKNIDKRSWKFLLLSGLTTGLSWLCY
;
A
#
# COMPACT_ATOMS: atom_id res chain seq x y z
N LYS A 1 3.03 4.32 24.07
CA LYS A 1 3.26 3.14 23.18
C LYS A 1 2.43 3.27 21.90
N THR A 2 1.14 3.49 21.98
CA THR A 2 0.16 3.60 20.88
C THR A 2 0.59 4.57 19.77
N ILE A 3 0.97 5.80 20.11
CA ILE A 3 1.41 6.83 19.13
C ILE A 3 2.64 6.35 18.34
N ILE A 4 3.58 5.65 18.96
CA ILE A 4 4.77 5.13 18.28
C ILE A 4 4.36 4.10 17.20
N PHE A 5 3.43 3.20 17.51
CA PHE A 5 2.93 2.23 16.55
C PHE A 5 2.16 2.87 15.40
N LEU A 6 1.40 3.95 15.67
CA LEU A 6 0.72 4.72 14.63
C LEU A 6 1.71 5.44 13.71
N ILE A 7 2.77 6.04 14.26
CA ILE A 7 3.85 6.66 13.48
C ILE A 7 4.57 5.62 12.63
N LEU A 8 4.96 4.48 13.20
CA LEU A 8 5.60 3.39 12.47
C LEU A 8 4.69 2.83 11.36
N SER A 9 3.39 2.69 11.63
CA SER A 9 2.40 2.30 10.63
C SER A 9 2.31 3.33 9.51
N GLY A 10 2.33 4.63 9.81
CA GLY A 10 2.37 5.70 8.81
C GLY A 10 3.64 5.65 7.94
N LEU A 11 4.81 5.45 8.56
CA LEU A 11 6.08 5.29 7.83
C LEU A 11 6.04 4.05 6.93
N ALA A 12 5.57 2.92 7.42
CA ALA A 12 5.41 1.70 6.63
C ALA A 12 4.43 1.92 5.46
N THR A 13 3.33 2.64 5.66
CA THR A 13 2.39 3.04 4.60
C THR A 13 3.10 3.85 3.52
N GLY A 14 3.85 4.88 3.90
CA GLY A 14 4.59 5.72 2.97
C GLY A 14 5.63 4.92 2.16
N LEU A 15 6.40 4.04 2.81
CA LEU A 15 7.35 3.15 2.15
C LEU A 15 6.67 2.18 1.19
N SER A 16 5.53 1.61 1.58
CA SER A 16 4.72 0.76 0.70
C SER A 16 4.31 1.52 -0.56
N TRP A 17 3.80 2.73 -0.44
CA TRP A 17 3.39 3.55 -1.58
C TRP A 17 4.56 3.93 -2.48
N LEU A 18 5.70 4.30 -1.92
CA LEU A 18 6.90 4.60 -2.71
C LEU A 18 7.35 3.38 -3.53
N CYS A 19 7.38 2.21 -2.91
CA CYS A 19 7.70 0.96 -3.59
C CYS A 19 6.66 0.62 -4.66
N TYR A 20 5.37 0.76 -4.37
CA TYR A 20 4.27 0.49 -5.29
C TYR A 20 4.34 1.38 -6.54
N PHE A 21 4.43 2.71 -6.36
CA PHE A 21 4.53 3.63 -7.48
C PHE A 21 5.82 3.44 -8.28
N LYS A 22 6.93 3.09 -7.62
CA LYS A 22 8.16 2.75 -8.32
C LYS A 22 8.03 1.45 -9.12
N ALA A 23 7.37 0.45 -8.58
CA ALA A 23 7.06 -0.79 -9.30
C ALA A 23 6.18 -0.52 -10.53
N LEU A 24 5.17 0.35 -10.42
CA LEU A 24 4.31 0.76 -11.53
C LEU A 24 5.05 1.52 -12.63
N GLN A 25 6.08 2.31 -12.27
CA GLN A 25 6.91 3.01 -13.25
C GLN A 25 7.82 2.06 -14.05
N LEU A 26 8.26 0.96 -13.42
CA LEU A 26 9.22 0.00 -14.00
C LEU A 26 8.54 -1.21 -14.63
N GLY A 27 7.32 -1.54 -14.20
CA GLY A 27 6.60 -2.74 -14.59
C GLY A 27 5.21 -2.46 -15.17
N ASN A 28 4.51 -3.54 -15.48
CA ASN A 28 3.13 -3.47 -15.96
C ASN A 28 2.16 -3.48 -14.78
N VAL A 29 1.16 -2.59 -14.81
CA VAL A 29 0.11 -2.47 -13.78
C VAL A 29 -0.58 -3.81 -13.51
N ASN A 30 -0.89 -4.58 -14.56
CA ASN A 30 -1.57 -5.87 -14.45
C ASN A 30 -0.73 -6.96 -13.75
N LYS A 31 0.57 -6.75 -13.60
CA LYS A 31 1.48 -7.65 -12.87
C LYS A 31 1.81 -7.13 -11.47
N VAL A 32 1.99 -5.82 -11.34
CA VAL A 32 2.37 -5.16 -10.07
C VAL A 32 1.19 -5.19 -9.09
N THR A 33 -0.02 -4.85 -9.54
CA THR A 33 -1.20 -4.76 -8.67
C THR A 33 -1.57 -6.09 -7.99
N PRO A 34 -1.58 -7.25 -8.67
CA PRO A 34 -1.82 -8.54 -8.00
C PRO A 34 -0.79 -8.85 -6.91
N ILE A 35 0.49 -8.55 -7.15
CA ILE A 35 1.54 -8.77 -6.15
C ILE A 35 1.32 -7.88 -4.92
N ASP A 36 1.01 -6.61 -5.12
CA ASP A 36 0.69 -5.69 -4.03
C ASP A 36 -0.54 -6.17 -3.23
N LYS A 37 -1.60 -6.63 -3.91
CA LYS A 37 -2.81 -7.16 -3.27
C LYS A 37 -2.58 -8.50 -2.54
N SER A 38 -1.53 -9.25 -2.86
CA SER A 38 -1.13 -10.43 -2.09
C SER A 38 -0.67 -10.07 -0.67
N SER A 39 -0.40 -8.78 -0.39
CA SER A 39 -0.13 -8.27 0.95
C SER A 39 -1.24 -8.61 1.96
N THR A 40 -2.49 -8.74 1.51
CA THR A 40 -3.61 -9.16 2.37
C THR A 40 -3.39 -10.56 2.94
N ILE A 41 -2.93 -11.50 2.09
CA ILE A 41 -2.58 -12.86 2.54
C ILE A 41 -1.43 -12.79 3.54
N LEU A 42 -0.39 -12.02 3.21
CA LEU A 42 0.77 -11.84 4.09
C LEU A 42 0.36 -11.20 5.43
N THR A 43 -0.56 -10.23 5.42
CA THR A 43 -1.12 -9.63 6.63
C THR A 43 -1.82 -10.66 7.50
N MET A 44 -2.62 -11.56 6.92
CA MET A 44 -3.31 -12.62 7.65
C MET A 44 -2.31 -13.58 8.31
N VAL A 45 -1.25 -13.97 7.57
CA VAL A 45 -0.19 -14.84 8.10
C VAL A 45 0.58 -14.13 9.25
N LEU A 46 0.95 -12.88 9.07
CA LEU A 46 1.63 -12.10 10.10
C LEU A 46 0.74 -11.87 11.34
N ALA A 47 -0.56 -11.65 11.15
CA ALA A 47 -1.51 -11.51 12.26
C ALA A 47 -1.58 -12.80 13.11
N MET A 48 -1.53 -13.97 12.47
CA MET A 48 -1.45 -15.24 13.20
C MET A 48 -0.17 -15.37 14.02
N ILE A 49 0.98 -14.96 13.44
CA ILE A 49 2.29 -15.08 14.09
C ILE A 49 2.46 -14.06 15.22
N PHE A 50 2.16 -12.79 14.96
CA PHE A 50 2.45 -11.68 15.88
C PHE A 50 1.33 -11.36 16.85
N LEU A 51 0.07 -11.53 16.43
CA LEU A 51 -1.10 -11.25 17.28
C LEU A 51 -1.70 -12.51 17.90
N GLY A 52 -1.18 -13.70 17.59
CA GLY A 52 -1.70 -14.96 18.12
C GLY A 52 -3.14 -15.27 17.65
N GLU A 53 -3.57 -14.70 16.52
CA GLU A 53 -4.92 -14.92 16.00
C GLU A 53 -5.11 -16.37 15.55
N LYS A 54 -6.19 -17.00 16.01
CA LYS A 54 -6.53 -18.36 15.61
C LYS A 54 -6.98 -18.41 14.14
N ILE A 55 -6.56 -19.45 13.44
CA ILE A 55 -7.06 -19.75 12.09
C ILE A 55 -8.51 -20.23 12.23
N THR A 56 -9.43 -19.41 11.78
CA THR A 56 -10.83 -19.84 11.64
C THR A 56 -11.02 -20.43 10.23
N PHE A 57 -11.90 -21.41 10.08
CA PHE A 57 -12.23 -22.01 8.78
C PHE A 57 -12.55 -20.93 7.70
N LEU A 58 -13.28 -19.87 8.10
CA LEU A 58 -13.58 -18.74 7.23
C LEU A 58 -12.31 -17.98 6.78
N LYS A 59 -11.33 -17.77 7.67
CA LYS A 59 -10.06 -17.14 7.30
C LYS A 59 -9.27 -17.98 6.29
N PHE A 60 -9.28 -19.30 6.46
CA PHE A 60 -8.63 -20.21 5.52
C PHE A 60 -9.28 -20.15 4.12
N ILE A 61 -10.60 -20.21 4.03
CA ILE A 61 -11.32 -20.04 2.76
C ILE A 61 -11.03 -18.66 2.16
N SER A 62 -11.01 -17.60 2.95
CA SER A 62 -10.69 -16.24 2.47
C SER A 62 -9.30 -16.14 1.85
N ILE A 63 -8.29 -16.76 2.44
CA ILE A 63 -6.93 -16.82 1.88
C ILE A 63 -6.93 -17.48 0.50
N ILE A 64 -7.63 -18.62 0.36
CA ILE A 64 -7.74 -19.34 -0.91
C ILE A 64 -8.45 -18.48 -1.96
N LEU A 65 -9.58 -17.88 -1.62
CA LEU A 65 -10.36 -17.03 -2.53
C LEU A 65 -9.57 -15.80 -2.99
N ILE A 66 -8.87 -15.13 -2.06
CA ILE A 66 -8.00 -13.99 -2.38
C ILE A 66 -6.84 -14.45 -3.29
N GLY A 67 -6.24 -15.60 -2.99
CA GLY A 67 -5.17 -16.18 -3.83
C GLY A 67 -5.64 -16.47 -5.26
N ILE A 68 -6.79 -17.11 -5.40
CA ILE A 68 -7.41 -17.38 -6.71
C ILE A 68 -7.75 -16.09 -7.43
N GLY A 69 -8.41 -15.14 -6.76
CA GLY A 69 -8.77 -13.83 -7.32
C GLY A 69 -7.54 -13.05 -7.79
N THR A 70 -6.49 -13.04 -6.97
CA THR A 70 -5.21 -12.39 -7.31
C THR A 70 -4.56 -13.05 -8.52
N TYR A 71 -4.57 -14.38 -8.60
CA TYR A 71 -4.06 -15.13 -9.75
C TYR A 71 -4.84 -14.83 -11.02
N LEU A 72 -6.17 -14.77 -10.95
CA LEU A 72 -7.04 -14.46 -12.09
C LEU A 72 -6.86 -13.02 -12.62
N MET A 73 -6.41 -12.09 -11.77
CA MET A 73 -6.07 -10.72 -12.18
C MET A 73 -4.82 -10.64 -13.05
N ILE A 74 -3.95 -11.67 -13.01
CA ILE A 74 -2.73 -11.69 -13.83
C ILE A 74 -3.11 -11.96 -15.28
N GLU A 75 -3.21 -10.89 -16.06
CA GLU A 75 -3.48 -10.98 -17.49
C GLU A 75 -2.29 -11.60 -18.22
N LYS A 76 -2.50 -12.75 -18.88
CA LYS A 76 -1.47 -13.45 -19.67
C LYS A 76 -1.17 -12.79 -21.03
N LYS A 77 -1.58 -11.53 -21.23
CA LYS A 77 -1.31 -10.81 -22.46
C LYS A 77 0.20 -10.68 -22.67
N LYS A 78 0.69 -11.16 -23.80
CA LYS A 78 2.08 -10.94 -24.23
C LYS A 78 2.29 -9.43 -24.43
N ASP A 79 2.81 -8.77 -23.42
CA ASP A 79 3.24 -7.39 -23.53
C ASP A 79 4.57 -7.35 -24.29
N ASN A 80 4.57 -6.70 -25.45
CA ASN A 80 5.79 -6.42 -26.23
C ASN A 80 6.77 -5.45 -25.54
N LYS A 81 6.40 -4.93 -24.38
CA LYS A 81 7.32 -4.21 -23.48
C LYS A 81 7.80 -5.17 -22.40
N GLN A 82 8.72 -6.06 -22.75
CA GLN A 82 9.50 -6.76 -21.74
C GLN A 82 10.19 -5.71 -20.88
N ALA A 83 9.80 -5.61 -19.60
CA ALA A 83 10.59 -4.94 -18.60
C ALA A 83 11.96 -5.62 -18.60
N LYS A 84 12.95 -4.94 -19.14
CA LYS A 84 14.32 -5.44 -19.37
C LYS A 84 15.06 -5.80 -18.08
N ASP A 85 14.42 -5.56 -16.92
CA ASP A 85 15.01 -5.68 -15.59
C ASP A 85 13.96 -6.13 -14.58
N ASN A 86 14.26 -7.15 -13.78
CA ASN A 86 13.36 -7.68 -12.73
C ASN A 86 13.23 -6.76 -11.50
N LYS A 87 13.77 -5.55 -11.54
CA LYS A 87 13.70 -4.58 -10.44
C LYS A 87 12.28 -4.22 -10.03
N TRP A 88 11.34 -4.17 -10.99
CA TRP A 88 9.93 -3.92 -10.67
C TRP A 88 9.35 -4.96 -9.69
N LEU A 89 9.79 -6.21 -9.80
CA LEU A 89 9.35 -7.29 -8.93
C LEU A 89 9.83 -7.09 -7.49
N LEU A 90 11.09 -6.67 -7.33
CA LEU A 90 11.66 -6.35 -6.00
C LEU A 90 10.85 -5.23 -5.32
N TYR A 91 10.52 -4.18 -6.06
CA TYR A 91 9.69 -3.09 -5.54
C TYR A 91 8.25 -3.51 -5.25
N ALA A 92 7.65 -4.38 -6.07
CA ALA A 92 6.31 -4.91 -5.85
C ALA A 92 6.25 -5.78 -4.58
N PHE A 93 7.25 -6.65 -4.36
CA PHE A 93 7.35 -7.42 -3.12
C PHE A 93 7.63 -6.52 -1.91
N GLY A 94 8.51 -5.54 -2.04
CA GLY A 94 8.75 -4.54 -1.01
C GLY A 94 7.46 -3.81 -0.61
N SER A 95 6.65 -3.41 -1.59
CA SER A 95 5.33 -2.81 -1.34
C SER A 95 4.42 -3.73 -0.53
N ALA A 96 4.32 -5.01 -0.91
CA ALA A 96 3.48 -5.99 -0.22
C ALA A 96 3.92 -6.23 1.24
N ILE A 97 5.22 -6.29 1.49
CA ILE A 97 5.79 -6.44 2.84
C ILE A 97 5.45 -5.21 3.70
N PHE A 98 5.72 -4.00 3.19
CA PHE A 98 5.41 -2.78 3.94
C PHE A 98 3.91 -2.56 4.12
N ALA A 99 3.06 -2.95 3.17
CA ALA A 99 1.62 -2.91 3.29
C ALA A 99 1.12 -3.83 4.41
N SER A 100 1.66 -5.04 4.51
CA SER A 100 1.31 -5.97 5.59
C SER A 100 1.79 -5.48 6.96
N LEU A 101 3.01 -4.94 7.05
CA LEU A 101 3.51 -4.30 8.28
C LEU A 101 2.64 -3.11 8.70
N THR A 102 2.20 -2.29 7.76
CA THR A 102 1.26 -1.19 8.01
C THR A 102 0.01 -1.67 8.73
N SER A 103 -0.57 -2.77 8.26
CA SER A 103 -1.81 -3.32 8.83
C SER A 103 -1.60 -3.86 10.25
N ILE A 104 -0.51 -4.57 10.49
CA ILE A 104 -0.17 -5.10 11.82
C ILE A 104 0.13 -3.98 12.81
N LEU A 105 1.01 -3.04 12.44
CA LEU A 105 1.35 -1.90 13.29
C LEU A 105 0.13 -0.99 13.54
N GLY A 106 -0.71 -0.82 12.52
CA GLY A 106 -1.95 -0.06 12.63
C GLY A 106 -2.92 -0.71 13.60
N LYS A 107 -3.08 -2.04 13.56
CA LYS A 107 -3.95 -2.78 14.48
C LYS A 107 -3.49 -2.63 15.94
N ILE A 108 -2.18 -2.76 16.19
CA ILE A 108 -1.61 -2.57 17.54
C ILE A 108 -1.74 -1.11 17.97
N GLY A 109 -1.53 -0.17 17.05
CA GLY A 109 -1.55 1.26 17.34
C GLY A 109 -2.96 1.85 17.53
N ILE A 110 -4.00 1.21 17.03
CA ILE A 110 -5.41 1.66 17.18
C ILE A 110 -6.05 1.17 18.48
N GLU A 111 -5.42 0.21 19.14
CA GLU A 111 -5.95 -0.34 20.39
C GLU A 111 -6.04 0.76 21.47
N GLY A 112 -7.28 1.10 21.87
CA GLY A 112 -7.57 2.16 22.83
C GLY A 112 -7.58 3.59 22.26
N VAL A 113 -7.56 3.76 20.94
CA VAL A 113 -7.68 5.06 20.26
C VAL A 113 -8.87 5.01 19.29
N GLU A 114 -9.56 6.13 19.16
CA GLU A 114 -10.63 6.26 18.18
C GLU A 114 -10.06 6.11 16.76
N SER A 115 -10.74 5.28 15.93
CA SER A 115 -10.26 4.84 14.61
C SER A 115 -9.91 6.01 13.67
N ASN A 116 -10.77 7.03 13.64
CA ASN A 116 -10.54 8.21 12.78
C ASN A 116 -9.32 9.02 13.23
N LEU A 117 -9.10 9.14 14.55
CA LEU A 117 -7.92 9.80 15.09
C LEU A 117 -6.64 9.03 14.73
N GLY A 118 -6.66 7.71 14.85
CA GLY A 118 -5.55 6.85 14.44
C GLY A 118 -5.23 7.00 12.96
N THR A 119 -6.27 7.04 12.11
CA THR A 119 -6.13 7.25 10.66
C THR A 119 -5.58 8.64 10.36
N ALA A 120 -6.05 9.69 11.05
CA ALA A 120 -5.55 11.05 10.86
C ALA A 120 -4.06 11.17 11.19
N ILE A 121 -3.60 10.61 12.32
CA ILE A 121 -2.19 10.61 12.71
C ILE A 121 -1.33 9.93 11.65
N ARG A 122 -1.74 8.75 11.18
CA ARG A 122 -1.03 8.01 10.11
C ARG A 122 -0.96 8.83 8.82
N THR A 123 -2.06 9.46 8.43
CA THR A 123 -2.12 10.28 7.22
C THR A 123 -1.18 11.48 7.28
N ILE A 124 -1.07 12.15 8.43
CA ILE A 124 -0.11 13.24 8.64
C ILE A 124 1.33 12.74 8.45
N VAL A 125 1.67 11.58 9.02
CA VAL A 125 3.01 10.99 8.86
C VAL A 125 3.30 10.69 7.39
N VAL A 126 2.35 10.09 6.66
CA VAL A 126 2.48 9.81 5.21
C VAL A 126 2.64 11.09 4.42
N LEU A 127 1.88 12.14 4.74
CA LEU A 127 1.98 13.45 4.08
C LEU A 127 3.37 14.07 4.26
N VAL A 128 3.88 14.10 5.49
CA VAL A 128 5.23 14.62 5.79
C VAL A 128 6.28 13.82 5.02
N MET A 129 6.18 12.49 5.05
CA MET A 129 7.11 11.63 4.33
C MET A 129 7.07 11.86 2.82
N ALA A 130 5.88 12.02 2.22
CA ALA A 130 5.74 12.31 0.80
C ALA A 130 6.42 13.63 0.42
N TRP A 131 6.25 14.69 1.22
CA TRP A 131 6.93 15.96 1.00
C TRP A 131 8.45 15.86 1.14
N ILE A 132 8.94 15.15 2.16
CA ILE A 132 10.40 14.91 2.31
C ILE A 132 10.97 14.26 1.05
N VAL A 133 10.29 13.24 0.49
CA VAL A 133 10.73 12.59 -0.74
C VAL A 133 10.74 13.56 -1.92
N VAL A 134 9.73 14.40 -2.08
CA VAL A 134 9.69 15.43 -3.15
C VAL A 134 10.85 16.41 -3.01
N PHE A 135 11.17 16.85 -1.79
CA PHE A 135 12.29 17.76 -1.54
C PHE A 135 13.66 17.10 -1.80
N VAL A 136 13.86 15.87 -1.31
CA VAL A 136 15.12 15.12 -1.49
C VAL A 136 15.36 14.80 -2.97
N THR A 137 14.32 14.46 -3.71
CA THR A 137 14.42 14.17 -5.15
C THR A 137 14.48 15.41 -6.03
N LYS A 138 14.36 16.62 -5.44
CA LYS A 138 14.36 17.92 -6.15
C LYS A 138 13.32 18.02 -7.26
N LYS A 139 12.17 17.35 -7.10
CA LYS A 139 11.11 17.28 -8.13
C LYS A 139 9.99 18.31 -7.95
N GLN A 140 10.21 19.34 -7.12
CA GLN A 140 9.21 20.39 -6.87
C GLN A 140 8.83 21.16 -8.16
N SER A 141 9.77 21.32 -9.07
CA SER A 141 9.52 22.00 -10.36
C SER A 141 8.57 21.24 -11.28
N GLU A 142 8.52 19.92 -11.16
CA GLU A 142 7.62 19.08 -11.98
C GLU A 142 6.14 19.30 -11.61
N ILE A 143 5.85 19.79 -10.40
CA ILE A 143 4.48 20.09 -9.95
C ILE A 143 3.83 21.14 -10.85
N LYS A 144 4.60 22.12 -11.33
CA LYS A 144 4.12 23.20 -12.23
C LYS A 144 3.78 22.70 -13.62
N ASN A 145 4.36 21.59 -14.04
CA ASN A 145 4.19 21.00 -15.37
C ASN A 145 3.05 19.98 -15.44
N ILE A 146 2.33 19.76 -14.31
CA ILE A 146 1.20 18.83 -14.28
C ILE A 146 0.02 19.45 -15.02
N ASP A 147 -0.47 18.74 -16.05
CA ASP A 147 -1.62 19.14 -16.84
C ASP A 147 -2.89 19.23 -15.97
N LYS A 148 -3.77 20.19 -16.29
CA LYS A 148 -5.05 20.43 -15.59
C LYS A 148 -5.93 19.17 -15.52
N ARG A 149 -5.88 18.33 -16.56
CA ARG A 149 -6.62 17.05 -16.58
C ARG A 149 -6.06 16.08 -15.53
N SER A 150 -4.75 15.95 -15.46
CA SER A 150 -4.07 15.09 -14.46
C SER A 150 -4.34 15.59 -13.04
N TRP A 151 -4.38 16.91 -12.80
CA TRP A 151 -4.74 17.48 -11.50
C TRP A 151 -6.15 17.06 -11.06
N LYS A 152 -7.15 17.09 -11.95
CA LYS A 152 -8.50 16.65 -11.62
C LYS A 152 -8.53 15.18 -11.19
N PHE A 153 -7.84 14.29 -11.92
CA PHE A 153 -7.79 12.87 -11.56
C PHE A 153 -7.03 12.62 -10.29
N LEU A 154 -5.95 13.35 -10.01
CA LEU A 154 -5.19 13.24 -8.75
C LEU A 154 -6.04 13.66 -7.56
N LEU A 155 -6.76 14.78 -7.65
CA LEU A 155 -7.68 15.24 -6.61
C LEU A 155 -8.82 14.24 -6.37
N LEU A 156 -9.43 13.75 -7.45
CA LEU A 156 -10.51 12.77 -7.35
C LEU A 156 -10.02 11.45 -6.72
N SER A 157 -8.83 10.99 -7.11
CA SER A 157 -8.18 9.81 -6.52
C SER A 157 -7.88 10.01 -5.03
N GLY A 158 -7.40 11.20 -4.65
CA GLY A 158 -7.16 11.52 -3.23
C GLY A 158 -8.46 11.52 -2.41
N LEU A 159 -9.52 12.13 -2.93
CA LEU A 159 -10.83 12.14 -2.28
C LEU A 159 -11.41 10.73 -2.10
N THR A 160 -11.39 9.92 -3.16
CA THR A 160 -11.91 8.54 -3.09
C THR A 160 -11.10 7.66 -2.15
N THR A 161 -9.77 7.84 -2.10
CA THR A 161 -8.89 7.15 -1.14
C THR A 161 -9.21 7.57 0.28
N GLY A 162 -9.37 8.87 0.54
CA GLY A 162 -9.72 9.39 1.87
C GLY A 162 -11.08 8.87 2.34
N LEU A 163 -12.10 8.90 1.49
CA LEU A 163 -13.41 8.32 1.80
C LEU A 163 -13.33 6.82 2.08
N SER A 164 -12.57 6.07 1.28
CA SER A 164 -12.35 4.64 1.51
C SER A 164 -11.73 4.37 2.89
N TRP A 165 -10.78 5.20 3.32
CA TRP A 165 -10.15 5.04 4.63
C TRP A 165 -11.07 5.38 5.79
N LEU A 166 -11.99 6.33 5.61
CA LEU A 166 -13.03 6.62 6.62
C LEU A 166 -14.05 5.49 6.77
N CYS A 167 -14.27 4.70 5.71
CA CYS A 167 -15.17 3.54 5.75
C CYS A 167 -14.47 2.25 6.24
N TYR A 168 -13.18 2.25 6.34
CA TYR A 168 -12.37 1.08 6.73
C TYR A 168 -12.09 1.04 8.24
#